data_d24f1f508c780316bd6fc06dde6d7c9b
#
_entry.id   d24f1f508c780316bd6fc06dde6d7c9b
#
_cell.length_a   1.000
_cell.length_b   1.000
_cell.length_c   1.000
_cell.angle_alpha   90.00
_cell.angle_beta   90.00
_cell.angle_gamma   90.00
#
_symmetry.space_group_name_H-M   'P 1'
#
loop_
_entity.id
_entity.type
_entity.pdbx_description
1 polymer ?
#
loop_
_entity_poly.entity_id
_entity_poly.type
_entity_poly.pdbx_seq_one_letter_code
_entity_poly.pdbx_strand_id
1 'polypeptide(L)'
;MTEYRKALCGELPQIIEFIDMVFSLSGTPHDFASLVPKLYGNGKNTESCHFLALEEGKIKAVVCSLPVTLRFGSRSLTCAAIGSVAVHPDSRGKGYMKRLMNDAIRDMKENHMALSCLTGLRQRYRYFGYEPCGSVMTYRFSRDNFRHCRHAFSHYDVSLREVTGVQDPVWEEIARLHKALPYRADRSAADFKDISGSWYEKTYEVLHSGAFAGYLTAGKNTVSELLLKDESMVFSCLETYFREISDPELLLEVYPHETGRMETLSACCERWQMRR
;
A
#
# COMPACT_ATOMS: atom_id res chain seq x y z
N MET A 1 12.42 -34.74 5.53
CA MET A 1 12.85 -33.83 6.62
C MET A 1 12.45 -32.41 6.21
N THR A 2 11.86 -31.60 7.10
CA THR A 2 11.48 -30.23 6.77
C THR A 2 12.63 -29.28 7.08
N GLU A 3 13.06 -28.50 6.11
CA GLU A 3 14.06 -27.44 6.24
C GLU A 3 13.35 -26.09 6.46
N TYR A 4 13.92 -25.26 7.36
CA TYR A 4 13.44 -23.89 7.63
C TYR A 4 14.59 -22.91 7.49
N ARG A 5 14.48 -21.94 6.60
CA ARG A 5 15.51 -20.93 6.35
C ARG A 5 14.98 -19.69 5.67
N LYS A 6 15.79 -18.65 5.59
CA LYS A 6 15.57 -17.56 4.65
C LYS A 6 15.82 -18.04 3.22
N ALA A 7 15.14 -17.41 2.27
CA ALA A 7 15.35 -17.67 0.85
C ALA A 7 16.77 -17.27 0.42
N LEU A 8 17.31 -17.99 -0.53
CA LEU A 8 18.61 -17.76 -1.13
C LEU A 8 18.46 -16.91 -2.41
N CYS A 9 19.56 -16.30 -2.83
CA CYS A 9 19.61 -15.56 -4.09
C CYS A 9 19.17 -16.46 -5.26
N GLY A 10 18.30 -15.93 -6.13
CA GLY A 10 17.74 -16.64 -7.28
C GLY A 10 16.48 -17.49 -6.99
N GLU A 11 16.00 -17.55 -5.75
CA GLU A 11 14.77 -18.28 -5.42
C GLU A 11 13.47 -17.44 -5.58
N LEU A 12 13.59 -16.15 -5.90
CA LEU A 12 12.42 -15.27 -6.03
C LEU A 12 11.39 -15.79 -7.05
N PRO A 13 11.76 -16.28 -8.24
CA PRO A 13 10.79 -16.83 -9.19
C PRO A 13 9.97 -18.01 -8.62
N GLN A 14 10.60 -18.91 -7.87
CA GLN A 14 9.93 -20.06 -7.24
C GLN A 14 9.00 -19.60 -6.12
N ILE A 15 9.37 -18.53 -5.38
CA ILE A 15 8.53 -17.93 -4.35
C ILE A 15 7.29 -17.30 -4.99
N ILE A 16 7.44 -16.56 -6.10
CA ILE A 16 6.33 -15.96 -6.83
C ILE A 16 5.36 -17.04 -7.33
N GLU A 17 5.87 -18.05 -8.01
CA GLU A 17 5.06 -19.18 -8.48
C GLU A 17 4.26 -19.84 -7.33
N PHE A 18 4.91 -20.03 -6.18
CA PHE A 18 4.27 -20.62 -5.00
C PHE A 18 3.16 -19.74 -4.43
N ILE A 19 3.39 -18.42 -4.26
CA ILE A 19 2.37 -17.52 -3.72
C ILE A 19 1.23 -17.32 -4.70
N ASP A 20 1.50 -17.19 -6.00
CA ASP A 20 0.50 -17.10 -7.05
C ASP A 20 -0.43 -18.32 -7.01
N MET A 21 0.15 -19.52 -6.97
CA MET A 21 -0.60 -20.76 -6.84
C MET A 21 -1.48 -20.76 -5.60
N VAL A 22 -0.92 -20.47 -4.40
CA VAL A 22 -1.67 -20.57 -3.14
C VAL A 22 -2.78 -19.55 -3.05
N PHE A 23 -2.54 -18.30 -3.47
CA PHE A 23 -3.56 -17.23 -3.40
C PHE A 23 -4.62 -17.38 -4.48
N SER A 24 -4.29 -17.91 -5.66
CA SER A 24 -5.26 -18.19 -6.72
C SER A 24 -6.28 -19.28 -6.36
N LEU A 25 -6.01 -20.11 -5.35
CA LEU A 25 -6.97 -21.09 -4.82
C LEU A 25 -8.22 -20.43 -4.18
N SER A 26 -8.21 -19.14 -3.91
CA SER A 26 -9.38 -18.39 -3.47
C SER A 26 -10.41 -18.12 -4.57
N GLY A 27 -10.15 -18.55 -5.81
CA GLY A 27 -11.03 -18.42 -6.97
C GLY A 27 -10.70 -17.25 -7.90
N THR A 28 -9.81 -16.34 -7.50
CA THR A 28 -9.34 -15.24 -8.35
C THR A 28 -7.86 -15.50 -8.68
N PRO A 29 -7.48 -15.55 -9.96
CA PRO A 29 -6.07 -15.65 -10.33
C PRO A 29 -5.26 -14.47 -9.76
N HIS A 30 -4.10 -14.77 -9.20
CA HIS A 30 -3.17 -13.79 -8.68
C HIS A 30 -1.88 -13.81 -9.51
N ASP A 31 -1.35 -12.64 -9.79
CA ASP A 31 -0.03 -12.37 -10.36
C ASP A 31 0.67 -11.39 -9.42
N PHE A 32 1.44 -11.93 -8.48
CA PHE A 32 2.10 -11.11 -7.46
C PHE A 32 3.19 -10.20 -8.04
N ALA A 33 3.78 -10.54 -9.18
CA ALA A 33 4.74 -9.66 -9.84
C ALA A 33 4.08 -8.35 -10.30
N SER A 34 2.85 -8.44 -10.82
CA SER A 34 2.05 -7.28 -11.19
C SER A 34 1.30 -6.65 -10.01
N LEU A 35 0.84 -7.47 -9.05
CA LEU A 35 0.04 -7.01 -7.91
C LEU A 35 0.86 -6.27 -6.86
N VAL A 36 2.10 -6.70 -6.62
CA VAL A 36 3.00 -6.12 -5.63
C VAL A 36 4.39 -5.89 -6.24
N PRO A 37 4.49 -5.03 -7.26
CA PRO A 37 5.73 -4.85 -8.02
C PRO A 37 6.91 -4.37 -7.17
N LYS A 38 6.64 -3.68 -6.05
CA LYS A 38 7.67 -3.28 -5.07
C LYS A 38 8.46 -4.46 -4.48
N LEU A 39 7.87 -5.65 -4.45
CA LEU A 39 8.51 -6.88 -3.92
C LEU A 39 8.89 -7.85 -5.02
N TYR A 40 8.04 -8.00 -6.02
CA TYR A 40 8.08 -9.10 -6.97
C TYR A 40 8.24 -8.66 -8.43
N GLY A 41 8.29 -7.34 -8.69
CA GLY A 41 8.51 -6.81 -10.04
C GLY A 41 9.89 -7.15 -10.58
N ASN A 42 10.05 -6.97 -11.90
CA ASN A 42 11.31 -7.26 -12.59
C ASN A 42 12.51 -6.57 -11.93
N GLY A 43 13.59 -7.33 -11.74
CA GLY A 43 14.85 -6.83 -11.20
C GLY A 43 14.86 -6.61 -9.67
N LYS A 44 13.82 -7.03 -8.97
CA LYS A 44 13.81 -6.99 -7.48
C LYS A 44 14.68 -8.13 -6.92
N ASN A 45 15.39 -7.84 -5.82
CA ASN A 45 16.24 -8.78 -5.09
C ASN A 45 15.74 -8.81 -3.63
N THR A 46 14.55 -9.38 -3.45
CA THR A 46 13.86 -9.39 -2.15
C THR A 46 13.83 -10.77 -1.50
N GLU A 47 14.60 -11.74 -2.02
CA GLU A 47 14.65 -13.11 -1.50
C GLU A 47 14.92 -13.14 -0.01
N SER A 48 15.90 -12.37 0.46
CA SER A 48 16.30 -12.33 1.88
C SER A 48 15.20 -11.89 2.84
N CYS A 49 14.12 -11.29 2.32
CA CYS A 49 12.92 -10.93 3.09
C CYS A 49 11.99 -12.13 3.32
N HIS A 50 12.22 -13.29 2.69
CA HIS A 50 11.32 -14.42 2.73
C HIS A 50 11.87 -15.55 3.61
N PHE A 51 11.01 -16.04 4.50
CA PHE A 51 11.23 -17.22 5.31
C PHE A 51 10.49 -18.39 4.67
N LEU A 52 11.17 -19.50 4.46
CA LEU A 52 10.69 -20.66 3.74
C LEU A 52 10.64 -21.91 4.64
N ALA A 53 9.60 -22.73 4.47
CA ALA A 53 9.57 -24.11 4.90
C ALA A 53 9.60 -24.99 3.65
N LEU A 54 10.60 -25.89 3.54
CA LEU A 54 10.80 -26.78 2.41
C LEU A 54 10.68 -28.23 2.86
N GLU A 55 10.01 -29.06 2.05
CA GLU A 55 10.04 -30.51 2.14
C GLU A 55 10.58 -31.03 0.80
N GLU A 56 11.64 -31.85 0.86
CA GLU A 56 12.30 -32.42 -0.34
C GLU A 56 12.64 -31.33 -1.39
N GLY A 57 13.14 -30.18 -0.92
CA GLY A 57 13.52 -29.05 -1.78
C GLY A 57 12.34 -28.25 -2.35
N LYS A 58 11.09 -28.61 -2.04
CA LYS A 58 9.89 -27.89 -2.52
C LYS A 58 9.34 -26.96 -1.45
N ILE A 59 9.00 -25.72 -1.83
CA ILE A 59 8.38 -24.75 -0.91
C ILE A 59 7.01 -25.26 -0.46
N LYS A 60 6.80 -25.30 0.84
CA LYS A 60 5.54 -25.70 1.50
C LYS A 60 4.89 -24.55 2.26
N ALA A 61 5.68 -23.56 2.67
CA ALA A 61 5.16 -22.34 3.24
C ALA A 61 6.15 -21.18 3.04
N VAL A 62 5.62 -19.97 3.00
CA VAL A 62 6.39 -18.73 2.92
C VAL A 62 5.79 -17.69 3.86
N VAL A 63 6.66 -16.85 4.43
CA VAL A 63 6.34 -15.59 5.13
C VAL A 63 7.33 -14.55 4.66
N CYS A 64 6.83 -13.42 4.14
CA CYS A 64 7.65 -12.27 3.81
C CYS A 64 7.70 -11.31 5.00
N SER A 65 8.89 -10.78 5.31
CA SER A 65 9.14 -9.74 6.32
C SER A 65 9.98 -8.64 5.68
N LEU A 66 9.30 -7.63 5.11
CA LEU A 66 9.94 -6.52 4.41
C LEU A 66 10.34 -5.42 5.40
N PRO A 67 11.62 -5.03 5.51
CA PRO A 67 12.02 -3.88 6.29
C PRO A 67 11.51 -2.59 5.62
N VAL A 68 10.88 -1.72 6.42
CA VAL A 68 10.39 -0.40 5.99
C VAL A 68 10.85 0.65 7.00
N THR A 69 11.41 1.74 6.51
CA THR A 69 11.75 2.89 7.37
C THR A 69 10.54 3.82 7.47
N LEU A 70 10.08 4.02 8.70
CA LEU A 70 9.05 5.00 9.04
C LEU A 70 9.70 6.28 9.56
N ARG A 71 9.18 7.44 9.16
CA ARG A 71 9.60 8.76 9.62
C ARG A 71 8.53 9.40 10.49
N PHE A 72 8.97 10.01 11.58
CA PHE A 72 8.15 10.75 12.53
C PHE A 72 8.86 12.08 12.83
N GLY A 73 8.63 13.09 12.02
CA GLY A 73 9.39 14.33 12.03
C GLY A 73 10.88 14.05 11.77
N SER A 74 11.75 14.38 12.73
CA SER A 74 13.21 14.15 12.66
C SER A 74 13.63 12.72 13.05
N ARG A 75 12.71 11.89 13.59
CA ARG A 75 13.02 10.54 14.06
C ARG A 75 12.68 9.50 12.99
N SER A 76 13.36 8.36 13.06
CA SER A 76 13.06 7.21 12.21
C SER A 76 12.96 5.93 13.03
N LEU A 77 12.13 5.01 12.58
CA LEU A 77 11.98 3.66 13.11
C LEU A 77 12.04 2.67 11.97
N THR A 78 12.65 1.52 12.18
CA THR A 78 12.54 0.40 11.26
C THR A 78 11.34 -0.45 11.65
N CYS A 79 10.46 -0.69 10.68
CA CYS A 79 9.27 -1.52 10.80
C CYS A 79 9.41 -2.73 9.88
N ALA A 80 8.95 -3.90 10.32
CA ALA A 80 8.80 -5.06 9.46
C ALA A 80 7.36 -5.15 8.91
N ALA A 81 7.18 -5.01 7.62
CA ALA A 81 5.91 -5.26 6.97
C ALA A 81 5.79 -6.76 6.64
N ILE A 82 4.90 -7.47 7.34
CA ILE A 82 4.63 -8.89 7.08
C ILE A 82 3.63 -9.01 5.93
N GLY A 83 3.98 -9.86 4.96
CA GLY A 83 3.13 -10.12 3.80
C GLY A 83 3.35 -11.51 3.24
N SER A 84 2.62 -11.84 2.18
CA SER A 84 2.75 -13.09 1.41
C SER A 84 2.76 -14.35 2.28
N VAL A 85 1.94 -14.36 3.36
CA VAL A 85 1.85 -15.50 4.28
C VAL A 85 1.04 -16.59 3.61
N ALA A 86 1.71 -17.62 3.12
CA ALA A 86 1.13 -18.71 2.34
C ALA A 86 1.57 -20.07 2.85
N VAL A 87 0.65 -21.06 2.82
CA VAL A 87 0.92 -22.46 3.13
C VAL A 87 0.25 -23.34 2.08
N HIS A 88 1.02 -24.25 1.50
CA HIS A 88 0.49 -25.22 0.55
C HIS A 88 -0.71 -25.98 1.14
N PRO A 89 -1.81 -26.19 0.40
CA PRO A 89 -3.02 -26.85 0.91
C PRO A 89 -2.75 -28.16 1.65
N ASP A 90 -1.95 -29.06 1.05
CA ASP A 90 -1.62 -30.36 1.61
C ASP A 90 -0.68 -30.30 2.83
N SER A 91 -0.19 -29.11 3.16
CA SER A 91 0.70 -28.89 4.30
C SER A 91 0.05 -28.06 5.41
N ARG A 92 -1.24 -27.73 5.25
CA ARG A 92 -2.00 -27.08 6.31
C ARG A 92 -2.11 -27.97 7.54
N GLY A 93 -2.16 -27.36 8.72
CA GLY A 93 -2.18 -28.10 9.99
C GLY A 93 -0.81 -28.59 10.49
N LYS A 94 0.24 -28.58 9.65
CA LYS A 94 1.59 -29.01 10.05
C LYS A 94 2.38 -27.96 10.87
N GLY A 95 1.82 -26.79 11.11
CA GLY A 95 2.44 -25.73 11.94
C GLY A 95 3.48 -24.86 11.21
N TYR A 96 3.63 -24.95 9.89
CA TYR A 96 4.64 -24.20 9.13
C TYR A 96 4.49 -22.69 9.26
N MET A 97 3.27 -22.15 9.10
CA MET A 97 3.03 -20.72 9.32
C MET A 97 3.48 -20.26 10.72
N LYS A 98 3.13 -21.04 11.76
CA LYS A 98 3.52 -20.73 13.13
C LYS A 98 5.03 -20.67 13.29
N ARG A 99 5.74 -21.62 12.72
CA ARG A 99 7.20 -21.68 12.77
C ARG A 99 7.82 -20.49 12.04
N LEU A 100 7.43 -20.21 10.79
CA LEU A 100 7.99 -19.12 10.00
C LEU A 100 7.69 -17.75 10.59
N MET A 101 6.49 -17.51 11.13
CA MET A 101 6.16 -16.28 11.84
C MET A 101 7.06 -16.06 13.07
N ASN A 102 7.32 -17.13 13.85
CA ASN A 102 8.22 -17.04 14.98
C ASN A 102 9.68 -16.78 14.56
N ASP A 103 10.12 -17.37 13.44
CA ASP A 103 11.45 -17.14 12.89
C ASP A 103 11.58 -15.69 12.38
N ALA A 104 10.56 -15.14 11.72
CA ALA A 104 10.49 -13.73 11.31
C ALA A 104 10.52 -12.79 12.53
N ILE A 105 9.74 -13.06 13.58
CA ILE A 105 9.73 -12.25 14.80
C ILE A 105 11.08 -12.29 15.52
N ARG A 106 11.77 -13.43 15.52
CA ARG A 106 13.13 -13.54 16.07
C ARG A 106 14.10 -12.68 15.28
N ASP A 107 14.09 -12.78 13.95
CA ASP A 107 14.90 -11.95 13.06
C ASP A 107 14.66 -10.45 13.26
N MET A 108 13.41 -10.04 13.44
CA MET A 108 13.06 -8.65 13.77
C MET A 108 13.71 -8.19 15.07
N LYS A 109 13.71 -9.01 16.11
CA LYS A 109 14.33 -8.70 17.40
C LYS A 109 15.84 -8.61 17.28
N GLU A 110 16.47 -9.55 16.57
CA GLU A 110 17.91 -9.58 16.31
C GLU A 110 18.37 -8.36 15.50
N ASN A 111 17.53 -7.87 14.59
CA ASN A 111 17.77 -6.67 13.78
C ASN A 111 17.21 -5.38 14.41
N HIS A 112 16.82 -5.40 15.68
CA HIS A 112 16.34 -4.23 16.43
C HIS A 112 15.19 -3.47 15.74
N MET A 113 14.31 -4.17 15.04
CA MET A 113 13.13 -3.55 14.43
C MET A 113 12.15 -3.13 15.54
N ALA A 114 11.75 -1.86 15.50
CA ALA A 114 10.93 -1.26 16.56
C ALA A 114 9.47 -1.70 16.50
N LEU A 115 8.96 -1.98 15.30
CA LEU A 115 7.57 -2.30 15.03
C LEU A 115 7.47 -3.40 13.99
N SER A 116 6.30 -4.06 13.97
CA SER A 116 5.88 -4.88 12.83
C SER A 116 4.42 -4.61 12.51
N CYS A 117 4.08 -4.60 11.22
CA CYS A 117 2.73 -4.40 10.76
C CYS A 117 2.34 -5.46 9.72
N LEU A 118 1.06 -5.72 9.62
CA LEU A 118 0.47 -6.57 8.60
C LEU A 118 -0.99 -6.19 8.36
N THR A 119 -1.50 -6.57 7.20
CA THR A 119 -2.94 -6.59 6.92
C THR A 119 -3.42 -8.03 6.99
N GLY A 120 -4.42 -8.34 7.84
CA GLY A 120 -4.90 -9.70 7.99
C GLY A 120 -5.93 -9.88 9.11
N LEU A 121 -6.37 -11.14 9.27
CA LEU A 121 -7.39 -11.48 10.26
C LEU A 121 -6.80 -11.47 11.67
N ARG A 122 -7.37 -10.66 12.56
CA ARG A 122 -6.97 -10.56 13.98
C ARG A 122 -6.88 -11.95 14.64
N GLN A 123 -7.85 -12.82 14.44
CA GLN A 123 -7.88 -14.16 15.03
C GLN A 123 -6.65 -15.01 14.68
N ARG A 124 -6.08 -14.79 13.50
CA ARG A 124 -4.90 -15.53 13.01
C ARG A 124 -3.60 -14.97 13.60
N TYR A 125 -3.48 -13.64 13.68
CA TYR A 125 -2.22 -12.98 14.00
C TYR A 125 -2.09 -12.53 15.47
N ARG A 126 -3.19 -12.45 16.22
CA ARG A 126 -3.15 -12.17 17.68
C ARG A 126 -2.25 -13.12 18.46
N TYR A 127 -2.19 -14.39 18.05
CA TYR A 127 -1.30 -15.39 18.63
C TYR A 127 0.18 -14.94 18.63
N PHE A 128 0.58 -14.12 17.67
CA PHE A 128 1.94 -13.59 17.52
C PHE A 128 2.12 -12.20 18.12
N GLY A 129 1.14 -11.69 18.85
CA GLY A 129 1.19 -10.37 19.47
C GLY A 129 0.67 -9.21 18.60
N TYR A 130 0.10 -9.48 17.41
CA TYR A 130 -0.49 -8.44 16.58
C TYR A 130 -1.89 -8.09 17.06
N GLU A 131 -2.14 -6.79 17.21
CA GLU A 131 -3.44 -6.24 17.54
C GLU A 131 -3.83 -5.15 16.50
N PRO A 132 -5.13 -4.94 16.26
CA PRO A 132 -5.58 -3.85 15.41
C PRO A 132 -5.03 -2.51 15.87
N CYS A 133 -4.45 -1.76 14.96
CA CYS A 133 -3.84 -0.47 15.24
C CYS A 133 -4.07 0.48 14.08
N GLY A 134 -4.18 1.76 14.41
CA GLY A 134 -4.45 2.79 13.43
C GLY A 134 -5.92 2.91 13.08
N SER A 135 -6.23 3.95 12.31
CA SER A 135 -7.57 4.22 11.77
C SER A 135 -7.42 4.89 10.42
N VAL A 136 -8.36 4.69 9.55
CA VAL A 136 -8.51 5.42 8.31
C VAL A 136 -9.96 5.90 8.21
N MET A 137 -10.15 7.15 7.81
CA MET A 137 -11.46 7.69 7.48
C MET A 137 -11.68 7.52 5.99
N THR A 138 -12.79 6.88 5.62
CA THR A 138 -13.19 6.76 4.22
C THR A 138 -14.36 7.72 3.99
N TYR A 139 -14.12 8.73 3.19
CA TYR A 139 -15.13 9.68 2.73
C TYR A 139 -15.73 9.19 1.42
N ARG A 140 -17.05 9.27 1.32
CA ARG A 140 -17.81 8.83 0.16
C ARG A 140 -18.47 10.04 -0.51
N PHE A 141 -18.24 10.19 -1.80
CA PHE A 141 -18.79 11.26 -2.62
C PHE A 141 -19.62 10.66 -3.75
N SER A 142 -20.82 11.16 -3.93
CA SER A 142 -21.68 10.91 -5.07
C SER A 142 -21.69 12.09 -6.03
N ARG A 143 -22.31 11.93 -7.19
CA ARG A 143 -22.53 13.02 -8.14
C ARG A 143 -23.30 14.18 -7.49
N ASP A 144 -24.26 13.86 -6.63
CA ASP A 144 -25.04 14.88 -5.94
C ASP A 144 -24.22 15.67 -4.92
N ASN A 145 -23.28 15.04 -4.22
CA ASN A 145 -22.37 15.76 -3.34
C ASN A 145 -21.53 16.77 -4.11
N PHE A 146 -20.92 16.41 -5.23
CA PHE A 146 -20.15 17.34 -6.04
C PHE A 146 -21.02 18.51 -6.55
N ARG A 147 -22.26 18.23 -6.97
CA ARG A 147 -23.19 19.25 -7.42
C ARG A 147 -23.61 20.21 -6.30
N HIS A 148 -23.98 19.68 -5.13
CA HIS A 148 -24.51 20.49 -4.02
C HIS A 148 -23.43 21.24 -3.26
N CYS A 149 -22.24 20.70 -3.12
CA CYS A 149 -21.15 21.33 -2.38
C CYS A 149 -20.30 22.27 -3.24
N ARG A 150 -20.50 22.27 -4.55
CA ARG A 150 -19.69 23.05 -5.49
C ARG A 150 -19.56 24.52 -5.12
N HIS A 151 -20.62 25.15 -4.64
CA HIS A 151 -20.64 26.55 -4.25
C HIS A 151 -19.83 26.87 -2.96
N ALA A 152 -19.50 25.85 -2.17
CA ALA A 152 -18.75 25.99 -0.91
C ALA A 152 -17.23 25.98 -1.11
N PHE A 153 -16.75 25.66 -2.32
CA PHE A 153 -15.32 25.54 -2.63
C PHE A 153 -14.90 26.47 -3.75
N SER A 154 -13.66 26.89 -3.69
CA SER A 154 -13.03 27.56 -4.83
C SER A 154 -12.85 26.55 -5.97
N HIS A 155 -13.04 27.02 -7.20
CA HIS A 155 -12.83 26.21 -8.40
C HIS A 155 -11.46 26.52 -8.99
N TYR A 156 -10.71 25.46 -9.19
CA TYR A 156 -9.38 25.51 -9.79
C TYR A 156 -9.40 24.80 -11.11
N ASP A 157 -8.61 25.29 -12.06
CA ASP A 157 -8.34 24.60 -13.33
C ASP A 157 -7.37 23.46 -13.06
N VAL A 158 -7.93 22.28 -12.74
CA VAL A 158 -7.19 21.06 -12.42
C VAL A 158 -7.35 20.06 -13.55
N SER A 159 -6.24 19.51 -14.01
CA SER A 159 -6.19 18.36 -14.88
C SER A 159 -5.34 17.24 -14.30
N LEU A 160 -5.61 16.00 -14.72
CA LEU A 160 -4.91 14.81 -14.28
C LEU A 160 -4.17 14.17 -15.43
N ARG A 161 -2.93 13.73 -15.21
CA ARG A 161 -2.13 12.97 -16.16
C ARG A 161 -1.67 11.67 -15.51
N GLU A 162 -2.08 10.52 -16.04
CA GLU A 162 -1.58 9.21 -15.55
C GLU A 162 -0.08 9.11 -15.77
N VAL A 163 0.67 8.74 -14.74
CA VAL A 163 2.12 8.59 -14.77
C VAL A 163 2.47 7.14 -15.04
N THR A 164 2.77 6.80 -16.29
CA THR A 164 3.03 5.42 -16.72
C THR A 164 4.51 5.11 -16.91
N GLY A 165 5.31 6.10 -17.30
CA GLY A 165 6.74 5.94 -17.57
C GLY A 165 7.57 5.73 -16.30
N VAL A 166 8.47 4.73 -16.28
CA VAL A 166 9.39 4.50 -15.15
C VAL A 166 10.37 5.66 -14.97
N GLN A 167 10.77 6.29 -16.08
CA GLN A 167 11.72 7.41 -16.10
C GLN A 167 11.04 8.78 -16.24
N ASP A 168 9.72 8.85 -15.97
CA ASP A 168 9.03 10.14 -16.01
C ASP A 168 9.62 11.07 -14.93
N PRO A 169 10.10 12.27 -15.30
CA PRO A 169 10.74 13.18 -14.35
C PRO A 169 9.81 13.63 -13.22
N VAL A 170 8.51 13.49 -13.38
CA VAL A 170 7.53 13.84 -12.33
C VAL A 170 7.69 12.98 -11.07
N TRP A 171 8.28 11.77 -11.15
CA TRP A 171 8.54 10.95 -9.97
C TRP A 171 9.43 11.65 -8.94
N GLU A 172 10.35 12.50 -9.38
CA GLU A 172 11.18 13.31 -8.47
C GLU A 172 10.36 14.39 -7.74
N GLU A 173 9.42 15.01 -8.44
CA GLU A 173 8.50 16.00 -7.83
C GLU A 173 7.56 15.32 -6.82
N ILE A 174 6.99 14.17 -7.19
CA ILE A 174 6.13 13.35 -6.33
C ILE A 174 6.90 12.90 -5.08
N ALA A 175 8.10 12.35 -5.26
CA ALA A 175 8.94 11.90 -4.13
C ALA A 175 9.33 13.07 -3.22
N ARG A 176 9.61 14.24 -3.78
CA ARG A 176 9.93 15.46 -3.02
C ARG A 176 8.73 15.92 -2.18
N LEU A 177 7.53 15.94 -2.78
CA LEU A 177 6.31 16.30 -2.08
C LEU A 177 6.00 15.31 -0.95
N HIS A 178 6.08 14.01 -1.23
CA HIS A 178 5.90 12.96 -0.22
C HIS A 178 6.94 13.06 0.92
N LYS A 179 8.21 13.35 0.59
CA LYS A 179 9.28 13.50 1.58
C LYS A 179 9.06 14.66 2.55
N ALA A 180 8.26 15.65 2.19
CA ALA A 180 7.90 16.77 3.06
C ALA A 180 6.88 16.37 4.16
N LEU A 181 6.21 15.22 4.05
CA LEU A 181 5.28 14.75 5.08
C LEU A 181 6.01 14.48 6.39
N PRO A 182 5.46 14.94 7.53
CA PRO A 182 6.05 14.70 8.85
C PRO A 182 5.94 13.23 9.28
N TYR A 183 4.93 12.51 8.77
CA TYR A 183 4.69 11.09 9.04
C TYR A 183 4.61 10.35 7.71
N ARG A 184 5.53 9.42 7.47
CA ARG A 184 5.58 8.68 6.19
C ARG A 184 6.42 7.41 6.29
N ALA A 185 6.19 6.48 5.38
CA ALA A 185 7.21 5.49 5.02
C ALA A 185 8.20 6.12 4.04
N ASP A 186 9.49 5.86 4.18
CA ASP A 186 10.47 6.36 3.21
C ASP A 186 10.25 5.66 1.86
N ARG A 187 10.22 6.48 0.80
CA ARG A 187 10.14 6.04 -0.60
C ARG A 187 11.17 6.80 -1.41
N SER A 188 11.97 6.10 -2.19
CA SER A 188 12.83 6.74 -3.19
C SER A 188 12.04 7.04 -4.46
N ALA A 189 12.48 8.00 -5.27
CA ALA A 189 11.86 8.27 -6.57
C ALA A 189 11.87 7.02 -7.47
N ALA A 190 12.94 6.24 -7.43
CA ALA A 190 13.09 5.00 -8.21
C ALA A 190 12.07 3.91 -7.81
N ASP A 191 11.71 3.83 -6.52
CA ASP A 191 10.76 2.83 -6.02
C ASP A 191 9.32 3.33 -6.02
N PHE A 192 9.10 4.63 -6.21
CA PHE A 192 7.80 5.26 -6.00
C PHE A 192 6.72 4.64 -6.90
N LYS A 193 7.04 4.44 -8.18
CA LYS A 193 6.12 3.80 -9.14
C LYS A 193 5.68 2.41 -8.68
N ASP A 194 6.62 1.56 -8.26
CA ASP A 194 6.34 0.18 -7.87
C ASP A 194 5.57 0.12 -6.54
N ILE A 195 5.81 1.10 -5.64
CA ILE A 195 5.08 1.20 -4.37
C ILE A 195 3.65 1.66 -4.63
N SER A 196 3.46 2.76 -5.35
CA SER A 196 2.13 3.32 -5.62
C SER A 196 1.32 2.50 -6.63
N GLY A 197 1.98 1.75 -7.51
CA GLY A 197 1.33 0.84 -8.46
C GLY A 197 0.92 -0.51 -7.87
N SER A 198 1.21 -0.78 -6.58
CA SER A 198 0.78 -2.01 -5.91
C SER A 198 -0.76 -2.07 -5.84
N TRP A 199 -1.32 -3.30 -5.92
CA TRP A 199 -2.77 -3.53 -5.93
C TRP A 199 -3.50 -2.97 -7.16
N TYR A 200 -2.75 -2.83 -8.29
CA TYR A 200 -3.24 -2.26 -9.55
C TYR A 200 -3.71 -0.81 -9.43
N GLU A 201 -3.19 -0.09 -8.44
CA GLU A 201 -3.44 1.35 -8.35
C GLU A 201 -2.64 2.11 -9.40
N LYS A 202 -3.16 3.28 -9.77
CA LYS A 202 -2.54 4.20 -10.73
C LYS A 202 -2.18 5.49 -10.04
N THR A 203 -1.06 6.07 -10.43
CA THR A 203 -0.65 7.38 -9.95
C THR A 203 -0.92 8.42 -11.03
N TYR A 204 -1.54 9.51 -10.63
CA TYR A 204 -1.82 10.66 -11.47
C TYR A 204 -1.10 11.88 -10.94
N GLU A 205 -0.40 12.57 -11.85
CA GLU A 205 0.07 13.92 -11.61
C GLU A 205 -1.15 14.86 -11.61
N VAL A 206 -1.22 15.71 -10.61
CA VAL A 206 -2.21 16.79 -10.54
C VAL A 206 -1.57 18.06 -11.08
N LEU A 207 -2.16 18.63 -12.12
CA LEU A 207 -1.73 19.87 -12.74
C LEU A 207 -2.74 20.97 -12.45
N HIS A 208 -2.26 22.16 -12.07
CA HIS A 208 -3.06 23.37 -11.98
C HIS A 208 -2.50 24.38 -12.97
N SER A 209 -3.34 24.80 -13.93
CA SER A 209 -2.93 25.68 -15.03
C SER A 209 -1.65 25.20 -15.74
N GLY A 210 -1.54 23.88 -15.93
CA GLY A 210 -0.40 23.23 -16.57
C GLY A 210 0.86 23.04 -15.72
N ALA A 211 0.87 23.49 -14.46
CA ALA A 211 2.00 23.31 -13.54
C ALA A 211 1.73 22.20 -12.52
N PHE A 212 2.77 21.46 -12.12
CA PHE A 212 2.68 20.43 -11.08
C PHE A 212 2.16 21.00 -9.75
N ALA A 213 1.01 20.51 -9.33
CA ALA A 213 0.31 20.93 -8.12
C ALA A 213 0.24 19.81 -7.06
N GLY A 214 0.51 18.57 -7.44
CA GLY A 214 0.47 17.44 -6.53
C GLY A 214 0.34 16.11 -7.26
N TYR A 215 -0.08 15.08 -6.53
CA TYR A 215 -0.41 13.78 -7.12
C TYR A 215 -1.55 13.10 -6.35
N LEU A 216 -2.19 12.15 -7.01
CA LEU A 216 -3.07 11.18 -6.38
C LEU A 216 -2.72 9.76 -6.82
N THR A 217 -2.95 8.80 -5.93
CA THR A 217 -2.90 7.37 -6.25
C THR A 217 -4.28 6.78 -6.03
N ALA A 218 -4.77 6.04 -7.00
CA ALA A 218 -6.13 5.53 -6.97
C ALA A 218 -6.27 4.18 -7.68
N GLY A 219 -7.17 3.34 -7.15
CA GLY A 219 -7.61 2.09 -7.76
C GLY A 219 -9.14 2.08 -7.93
N LYS A 220 -9.64 1.87 -9.16
CA LYS A 220 -11.07 1.93 -9.49
C LYS A 220 -11.69 3.26 -9.05
N ASN A 221 -12.48 3.24 -7.96
CA ASN A 221 -13.17 4.40 -7.42
C ASN A 221 -12.62 4.85 -6.05
N THR A 222 -11.47 4.35 -5.63
CA THR A 222 -10.88 4.70 -4.34
C THR A 222 -9.58 5.45 -4.54
N VAL A 223 -9.51 6.67 -4.04
CA VAL A 223 -8.27 7.44 -3.89
C VAL A 223 -7.66 7.06 -2.55
N SER A 224 -6.54 6.33 -2.59
CA SER A 224 -5.82 5.83 -1.42
C SER A 224 -4.77 6.82 -0.91
N GLU A 225 -4.27 7.70 -1.78
CA GLU A 225 -3.33 8.75 -1.43
C GLU A 225 -3.57 9.99 -2.29
N LEU A 226 -3.61 11.16 -1.66
CA LEU A 226 -3.75 12.46 -2.31
C LEU A 226 -2.84 13.46 -1.61
N LEU A 227 -1.86 14.01 -2.31
CA LEU A 227 -0.99 15.07 -1.81
C LEU A 227 -1.02 16.25 -2.76
N LEU A 228 -1.33 17.42 -2.23
CA LEU A 228 -1.42 18.66 -2.96
C LEU A 228 -0.46 19.70 -2.35
N LYS A 229 0.11 20.57 -3.18
CA LYS A 229 0.89 21.73 -2.71
C LYS A 229 0.00 22.76 -2.03
N ASP A 230 -1.27 22.81 -2.44
CA ASP A 230 -2.32 23.66 -1.88
C ASP A 230 -3.59 22.83 -1.65
N GLU A 231 -3.92 22.57 -0.40
CA GLU A 231 -5.08 21.77 0.02
C GLU A 231 -6.42 22.39 -0.42
N SER A 232 -6.48 23.67 -0.75
CA SER A 232 -7.71 24.30 -1.25
C SER A 232 -8.18 23.70 -2.59
N MET A 233 -7.28 23.05 -3.32
CA MET A 233 -7.59 22.36 -4.60
C MET A 233 -8.21 20.96 -4.43
N VAL A 234 -8.36 20.45 -3.20
CA VAL A 234 -8.79 19.06 -2.95
C VAL A 234 -10.11 18.73 -3.63
N PHE A 235 -11.09 19.63 -3.53
CA PHE A 235 -12.41 19.41 -4.11
C PHE A 235 -12.37 19.37 -5.64
N SER A 236 -11.67 20.32 -6.29
CA SER A 236 -11.49 20.33 -7.74
C SER A 236 -10.75 19.12 -8.26
N CYS A 237 -9.74 18.64 -7.51
CA CYS A 237 -9.00 17.44 -7.85
C CYS A 237 -9.89 16.19 -7.81
N LEU A 238 -10.66 16.00 -6.73
CA LEU A 238 -11.58 14.88 -6.58
C LEU A 238 -12.71 14.92 -7.62
N GLU A 239 -13.28 16.10 -7.89
CA GLU A 239 -14.31 16.28 -8.93
C GLU A 239 -13.75 15.90 -10.32
N THR A 240 -12.53 16.29 -10.63
CA THR A 240 -11.87 15.97 -11.90
C THR A 240 -11.67 14.46 -12.02
N TYR A 241 -11.13 13.79 -10.99
CA TYR A 241 -10.95 12.34 -11.01
C TYR A 241 -12.30 11.60 -11.09
N PHE A 242 -13.32 12.07 -10.36
CA PHE A 242 -14.65 11.48 -10.38
C PHE A 242 -15.31 11.49 -11.79
N ARG A 243 -14.99 12.47 -12.63
CA ARG A 243 -15.49 12.53 -14.01
C ARG A 243 -14.83 11.50 -14.91
N GLU A 244 -13.64 11.01 -14.57
CA GLU A 244 -12.89 10.03 -15.36
C GLU A 244 -13.30 8.59 -15.04
N ILE A 245 -13.88 8.34 -13.86
CA ILE A 245 -14.33 7.01 -13.44
C ILE A 245 -15.78 6.76 -13.83
N SER A 246 -16.10 5.48 -14.11
CA SER A 246 -17.46 5.04 -14.44
C SER A 246 -18.30 4.67 -13.21
N ASP A 247 -17.72 4.73 -12.01
CA ASP A 247 -18.40 4.35 -10.78
C ASP A 247 -19.33 5.48 -10.30
N PRO A 248 -20.51 5.17 -9.72
CA PRO A 248 -21.41 6.19 -9.19
C PRO A 248 -20.90 6.89 -7.93
N GLU A 249 -19.89 6.35 -7.30
CA GLU A 249 -19.32 6.85 -6.05
C GLU A 249 -17.79 6.91 -6.11
N LEU A 250 -17.23 7.96 -5.52
CA LEU A 250 -15.80 8.11 -5.25
C LEU A 250 -15.55 7.93 -3.76
N LEU A 251 -14.53 7.15 -3.43
CA LEU A 251 -14.03 6.97 -2.06
C LEU A 251 -12.68 7.67 -1.92
N LEU A 252 -12.48 8.37 -0.82
CA LEU A 252 -11.20 8.95 -0.44
C LEU A 252 -10.80 8.43 0.93
N GLU A 253 -9.62 7.86 1.05
CA GLU A 253 -9.01 7.50 2.33
C GLU A 253 -8.23 8.69 2.89
N VAL A 254 -8.51 9.05 4.15
CA VAL A 254 -7.87 10.16 4.87
C VAL A 254 -7.39 9.64 6.22
N TYR A 255 -6.15 9.93 6.55
CA TYR A 255 -5.54 9.45 7.78
C TYR A 255 -5.72 10.45 8.94
N PRO A 256 -5.72 9.99 10.21
CA PRO A 256 -6.01 10.84 11.37
C PRO A 256 -5.13 12.08 11.55
N HIS A 257 -3.96 12.10 10.94
CA HIS A 257 -3.07 13.28 10.99
C HIS A 257 -3.42 14.37 9.97
N GLU A 258 -4.33 14.08 9.03
CA GLU A 258 -4.80 15.02 7.99
C GLU A 258 -6.05 15.79 8.47
N THR A 259 -5.99 16.35 9.69
CA THR A 259 -7.16 16.96 10.37
C THR A 259 -7.82 18.06 9.57
N GLY A 260 -7.04 18.94 8.94
CA GLY A 260 -7.59 20.03 8.11
C GLY A 260 -8.38 19.51 6.91
N ARG A 261 -7.92 18.45 6.25
CA ARG A 261 -8.65 17.79 5.18
C ARG A 261 -9.92 17.13 5.69
N MET A 262 -9.86 16.46 6.85
CA MET A 262 -11.03 15.85 7.49
C MET A 262 -12.11 16.87 7.80
N GLU A 263 -11.75 18.03 8.37
CA GLU A 263 -12.69 19.13 8.65
C GLU A 263 -13.34 19.66 7.37
N THR A 264 -12.53 19.93 6.35
CA THR A 264 -13.00 20.42 5.05
C THR A 264 -13.99 19.45 4.40
N LEU A 265 -13.63 18.16 4.35
CA LEU A 265 -14.43 17.15 3.65
C LEU A 265 -15.68 16.72 4.41
N SER A 266 -15.66 16.77 5.75
CA SER A 266 -16.83 16.41 6.57
C SER A 266 -18.03 17.32 6.34
N ALA A 267 -17.79 18.56 5.86
CA ALA A 267 -18.85 19.48 5.51
C ALA A 267 -19.58 19.15 4.18
N CYS A 268 -18.99 18.33 3.32
CA CYS A 268 -19.50 18.09 1.97
C CYS A 268 -19.68 16.65 1.55
N CYS A 269 -19.18 15.68 2.30
CA CYS A 269 -19.42 14.27 1.98
C CYS A 269 -20.77 13.81 2.53
N GLU A 270 -21.43 12.92 1.80
CA GLU A 270 -22.70 12.35 2.22
C GLU A 270 -22.54 11.39 3.41
N ARG A 271 -21.46 10.62 3.39
CA ARG A 271 -21.15 9.61 4.41
C ARG A 271 -19.65 9.47 4.61
N TRP A 272 -19.27 9.24 5.84
CA TRP A 272 -17.93 8.87 6.20
C TRP A 272 -17.93 7.65 7.13
N GLN A 273 -16.91 6.84 7.06
CA GLN A 273 -16.75 5.66 7.90
C GLN A 273 -15.31 5.56 8.41
N MET A 274 -15.16 5.39 9.73
CA MET A 274 -13.87 5.06 10.33
C MET A 274 -13.68 3.54 10.30
N ARG A 275 -12.56 3.10 9.74
CA ARG A 275 -12.08 1.72 9.85
C ARG A 275 -10.90 1.67 10.81
N ARG A 276 -10.87 0.66 11.64
CA ARG A 276 -9.77 0.32 12.55
C ARG A 276 -9.05 -0.93 12.07
#